data_87f102d258ca3a7b98f5248525268ba9
#
_entry.id   87f102d258ca3a7b98f5248525268ba9
#
_cell.length_a   1.000
_cell.length_b   1.000
_cell.length_c   1.000
_cell.angle_alpha   90.00
_cell.angle_beta   90.00
_cell.angle_gamma   90.00
#
_symmetry.space_group_name_H-M   'P 1'
#
loop_
_entity.id
_entity.type
_entity.pdbx_description
1 polymer ?
#
loop_
_entity_poly.entity_id
_entity_poly.type
_entity_poly.pdbx_seq_one_letter_code
_entity_poly.pdbx_strand_id
1 'polypeptide(L)'
;MHATRHVLPDVLLPDLRIVFCGTAAGTVSAARGAYYAHPQNKFWRVLHAVGLTPRLVRPEEYRELPQWGLGLTDIAKHVSGMDRELPAGALGSDACAALTARISAAEPKLLAFTSLTAGRRYLGRTAGPGDSGEPIGRTRVWLLPSPSPTAGWNWDEGWWRRLAQEARG
;
A
#
# COMPACT_ATOMS: atom_id res chain seq x y z
N MET A 1 29.86 -6.83 -1.78
CA MET A 1 28.46 -7.21 -1.53
C MET A 1 27.57 -6.07 -2.00
N HIS A 2 26.69 -6.34 -2.95
CA HIS A 2 25.78 -5.32 -3.46
C HIS A 2 24.51 -5.29 -2.63
N ALA A 3 24.16 -4.10 -2.15
CA ALA A 3 22.86 -3.92 -1.50
C ALA A 3 21.76 -4.17 -2.53
N THR A 4 20.77 -4.98 -2.17
CA THR A 4 19.61 -5.23 -3.04
C THR A 4 18.76 -3.96 -3.09
N ARG A 5 18.55 -3.44 -4.29
CA ARG A 5 17.77 -2.22 -4.46
C ARG A 5 16.28 -2.49 -4.36
N HIS A 6 15.55 -1.55 -3.77
CA HIS A 6 14.09 -1.54 -3.86
C HIS A 6 13.70 -1.26 -5.31
N VAL A 7 12.69 -1.99 -5.80
CA VAL A 7 12.11 -1.73 -7.13
C VAL A 7 11.54 -0.32 -7.18
N LEU A 8 10.79 0.05 -6.11
CA LEU A 8 10.36 1.43 -5.88
C LEU A 8 10.82 1.84 -4.48
N PRO A 9 11.33 3.06 -4.31
CA PRO A 9 11.71 3.54 -2.98
C PRO A 9 10.46 3.73 -2.12
N ASP A 10 10.59 3.45 -0.82
CA ASP A 10 9.53 3.75 0.13
C ASP A 10 9.32 5.25 0.26
N VAL A 11 8.07 5.64 0.50
CA VAL A 11 7.72 7.00 0.87
C VAL A 11 7.23 6.92 2.32
N LEU A 12 8.18 6.96 3.25
CA LEU A 12 7.93 6.81 4.69
C LEU A 12 8.61 7.93 5.46
N LEU A 13 7.79 8.77 6.08
CA LEU A 13 8.23 9.80 7.02
C LEU A 13 7.57 9.51 8.37
N PRO A 14 8.10 10.05 9.48
CA PRO A 14 7.45 9.89 10.78
C PRO A 14 6.05 10.50 10.81
N ASP A 15 5.15 9.84 11.54
CA ASP A 15 3.83 10.38 11.90
C ASP A 15 2.88 10.67 10.74
N LEU A 16 2.99 9.91 9.64
CA LEU A 16 2.03 10.00 8.55
C LEU A 16 0.65 9.52 9.00
N ARG A 17 -0.40 10.01 8.35
CA ARG A 17 -1.77 9.56 8.64
C ARG A 17 -2.02 8.16 8.11
N ILE A 18 -1.63 7.90 6.87
CA ILE A 18 -1.83 6.61 6.20
C ILE A 18 -0.58 6.25 5.42
N VAL A 19 -0.11 5.01 5.60
CA VAL A 19 0.84 4.40 4.68
C VAL A 19 0.10 3.31 3.91
N PHE A 20 0.09 3.39 2.59
CA PHE A 20 -0.49 2.38 1.71
C PHE A 20 0.57 1.33 1.37
N CYS A 21 0.19 0.07 1.42
CA CYS A 21 1.10 -1.05 1.20
C CYS A 21 0.51 -2.06 0.21
N GLY A 22 1.20 -2.28 -0.90
CA GLY A 22 0.88 -3.34 -1.86
C GLY A 22 1.72 -4.59 -1.61
N THR A 23 1.53 -5.61 -2.46
CA THR A 23 2.35 -6.83 -2.44
C THR A 23 3.74 -6.53 -2.98
N ALA A 24 3.81 -6.07 -4.22
CA ALA A 24 5.02 -5.66 -4.92
C ALA A 24 4.64 -4.68 -6.01
N ALA A 25 5.61 -3.95 -6.56
CA ALA A 25 5.38 -3.10 -7.72
C ALA A 25 4.94 -3.96 -8.90
N GLY A 26 3.90 -3.55 -9.60
CA GLY A 26 3.49 -4.18 -10.85
C GLY A 26 4.51 -3.91 -11.97
N THR A 27 4.39 -4.64 -13.09
CA THR A 27 5.32 -4.52 -14.21
C THR A 27 5.39 -3.09 -14.75
N VAL A 28 4.23 -2.45 -14.96
CA VAL A 28 4.18 -1.07 -15.46
C VAL A 28 4.79 -0.10 -14.44
N SER A 29 4.47 -0.27 -13.16
CA SER A 29 5.01 0.58 -12.09
C SER A 29 6.53 0.47 -12.00
N ALA A 30 7.06 -0.75 -12.08
CA ALA A 30 8.50 -0.98 -12.06
C ALA A 30 9.19 -0.32 -13.26
N ALA A 31 8.62 -0.46 -14.46
CA ALA A 31 9.17 0.12 -15.67
C ALA A 31 9.14 1.65 -15.67
N ARG A 32 8.09 2.25 -15.10
CA ARG A 32 7.92 3.70 -15.04
C ARG A 32 8.55 4.33 -13.79
N GLY A 33 8.97 3.51 -12.83
CA GLY A 33 9.56 4.02 -11.59
C GLY A 33 8.55 4.78 -10.72
N ALA A 34 7.27 4.39 -10.75
CA ALA A 34 6.21 5.09 -10.03
C ALA A 34 5.15 4.12 -9.53
N TYR A 35 4.64 4.37 -8.32
CA TYR A 35 3.62 3.54 -7.69
C TYR A 35 2.29 3.63 -8.44
N TYR A 36 1.61 2.47 -8.59
CA TYR A 36 0.27 2.38 -9.17
C TYR A 36 0.17 3.08 -10.53
N ALA A 37 1.19 2.87 -11.37
CA ALA A 37 1.36 3.61 -12.61
C ALA A 37 0.54 3.08 -13.79
N HIS A 38 -0.06 1.88 -13.67
CA HIS A 38 -0.90 1.36 -14.76
C HIS A 38 -2.06 2.32 -15.01
N PRO A 39 -2.32 2.72 -16.27
CA PRO A 39 -3.36 3.72 -16.58
C PRO A 39 -4.75 3.39 -16.07
N GLN A 40 -5.07 2.10 -15.94
CA GLN A 40 -6.38 1.64 -15.46
C GLN A 40 -6.42 1.38 -13.96
N ASN A 41 -5.32 1.61 -13.23
CA ASN A 41 -5.33 1.49 -11.78
C ASN A 41 -6.10 2.66 -11.17
N LYS A 42 -7.00 2.36 -10.24
CA LYS A 42 -7.89 3.36 -9.64
C LYS A 42 -7.26 4.10 -8.47
N PHE A 43 -6.05 3.73 -8.03
CA PHE A 43 -5.45 4.24 -6.79
C PHE A 43 -5.43 5.77 -6.73
N TRP A 44 -4.82 6.41 -7.72
CA TRP A 44 -4.69 7.87 -7.71
C TRP A 44 -6.04 8.59 -7.79
N ARG A 45 -6.95 8.04 -8.60
CA ARG A 45 -8.29 8.60 -8.74
C ARG A 45 -9.10 8.48 -7.45
N VAL A 46 -8.99 7.35 -6.74
CA VAL A 46 -9.75 7.18 -5.50
C VAL A 46 -9.20 8.04 -4.37
N LEU A 47 -7.89 8.25 -4.29
CA LEU A 47 -7.33 9.18 -3.28
C LEU A 47 -7.95 10.57 -3.42
N HIS A 48 -8.07 11.04 -4.65
CA HIS A 48 -8.69 12.35 -4.90
C HIS A 48 -10.20 12.30 -4.62
N ALA A 49 -10.89 11.27 -5.12
CA ALA A 49 -12.35 11.15 -4.96
C ALA A 49 -12.79 11.12 -3.49
N VAL A 50 -12.01 10.50 -2.60
CA VAL A 50 -12.34 10.42 -1.17
C VAL A 50 -11.73 11.57 -0.35
N GLY A 51 -11.08 12.51 -0.99
CA GLY A 51 -10.57 13.74 -0.35
C GLY A 51 -9.25 13.58 0.38
N LEU A 52 -8.49 12.51 0.12
CA LEU A 52 -7.16 12.34 0.71
C LEU A 52 -6.11 13.20 0.05
N THR A 53 -6.28 13.53 -1.23
CA THR A 53 -5.44 14.48 -1.93
C THR A 53 -6.31 15.63 -2.45
N PRO A 54 -5.79 16.87 -2.49
CA PRO A 54 -6.58 18.03 -2.94
C PRO A 54 -6.75 18.11 -4.45
N ARG A 55 -5.96 17.31 -5.19
CA ARG A 55 -6.00 17.25 -6.65
C ARG A 55 -5.73 15.81 -7.10
N LEU A 56 -5.97 15.55 -8.37
CA LEU A 56 -5.58 14.27 -8.97
C LEU A 56 -4.05 14.28 -9.16
N VAL A 57 -3.37 13.44 -8.39
CA VAL A 57 -1.91 13.30 -8.44
C VAL A 57 -1.53 12.32 -9.55
N ARG A 58 -0.52 12.66 -10.35
CA ARG A 58 0.02 11.73 -11.33
C ARG A 58 0.95 10.72 -10.64
N PRO A 59 1.02 9.47 -11.13
CA PRO A 59 1.89 8.47 -10.51
C PRO A 59 3.34 8.94 -10.34
N GLU A 60 3.88 9.68 -11.31
CA GLU A 60 5.24 10.20 -11.28
C GLU A 60 5.46 11.22 -10.15
N GLU A 61 4.38 11.77 -9.60
CA GLU A 61 4.41 12.74 -8.49
C GLU A 61 4.24 12.07 -7.13
N TYR A 62 4.38 10.76 -7.03
CA TYR A 62 4.09 10.01 -5.81
C TYR A 62 4.87 10.50 -4.58
N ARG A 63 6.05 11.09 -4.79
CA ARG A 63 6.86 11.62 -3.68
C ARG A 63 6.25 12.83 -3.00
N GLU A 64 5.21 13.42 -3.58
CA GLU A 64 4.51 14.56 -2.97
C GLU A 64 3.50 14.15 -1.89
N LEU A 65 3.17 12.87 -1.79
CA LEU A 65 2.14 12.38 -0.85
C LEU A 65 2.38 12.77 0.62
N PRO A 66 3.62 12.80 1.14
CA PRO A 66 3.82 13.17 2.55
C PRO A 66 3.29 14.54 2.95
N GLN A 67 3.22 15.51 2.04
CA GLN A 67 2.65 16.82 2.37
C GLN A 67 1.18 16.74 2.77
N TRP A 68 0.51 15.63 2.40
CA TRP A 68 -0.90 15.38 2.77
C TRP A 68 -1.03 14.26 3.81
N GLY A 69 0.08 13.88 4.45
CA GLY A 69 0.09 12.86 5.47
C GLY A 69 0.03 11.42 4.95
N LEU A 70 0.40 11.20 3.69
CA LEU A 70 0.32 9.89 3.04
C LEU A 70 1.69 9.35 2.69
N GLY A 71 1.83 8.02 2.74
CA GLY A 71 3.07 7.33 2.38
C GLY A 71 2.79 6.05 1.61
N LEU A 72 3.86 5.43 1.11
CA LEU A 72 3.79 4.26 0.24
C LEU A 72 4.90 3.27 0.59
N THR A 73 4.56 1.99 0.55
CA THR A 73 5.52 0.89 0.62
C THR A 73 4.94 -0.36 -0.04
N ASP A 74 5.71 -1.42 -0.13
CA ASP A 74 5.27 -2.75 -0.56
C ASP A 74 5.83 -3.80 0.39
N ILE A 75 5.17 -4.97 0.49
CA ILE A 75 5.70 -6.10 1.28
C ILE A 75 7.01 -6.58 0.62
N ALA A 76 6.97 -6.87 -0.68
CA ALA A 76 8.14 -7.30 -1.45
C ALA A 76 8.77 -6.10 -2.13
N LYS A 77 9.96 -5.68 -1.70
CA LYS A 77 10.63 -4.48 -2.20
C LYS A 77 11.60 -4.74 -3.35
N HIS A 78 12.03 -5.99 -3.53
CA HIS A 78 13.13 -6.31 -4.44
C HIS A 78 12.71 -7.03 -5.70
N VAL A 79 11.41 -7.30 -5.86
CA VAL A 79 10.83 -7.97 -7.03
C VAL A 79 9.63 -7.20 -7.53
N SER A 80 9.22 -7.47 -8.76
CA SER A 80 8.06 -6.84 -9.39
C SER A 80 7.24 -7.89 -10.14
N GLY A 81 6.01 -7.54 -10.47
CA GLY A 81 5.10 -8.39 -11.22
C GLY A 81 3.76 -8.57 -10.51
N MET A 82 2.86 -9.34 -11.13
CA MET A 82 1.59 -9.71 -10.52
C MET A 82 1.85 -10.74 -9.40
N ASP A 83 0.93 -10.82 -8.44
CA ASP A 83 1.09 -11.72 -7.28
C ASP A 83 1.47 -13.15 -7.67
N ARG A 84 0.84 -13.68 -8.71
CA ARG A 84 1.12 -15.04 -9.20
C ARG A 84 2.50 -15.20 -9.85
N GLU A 85 3.14 -14.09 -10.22
CA GLU A 85 4.46 -14.09 -10.87
C GLU A 85 5.61 -13.93 -9.88
N LEU A 86 5.29 -13.63 -8.60
CA LEU A 86 6.31 -13.38 -7.60
C LEU A 86 7.04 -14.67 -7.23
N PRO A 87 8.36 -14.61 -6.96
CA PRO A 87 9.09 -15.77 -6.49
C PRO A 87 8.52 -16.33 -5.19
N ALA A 88 8.71 -17.61 -4.97
CA ALA A 88 8.35 -18.24 -3.69
C ALA A 88 9.06 -17.51 -2.55
N GLY A 89 8.32 -17.20 -1.48
CA GLY A 89 8.86 -16.52 -0.32
C GLY A 89 8.92 -14.99 -0.44
N ALA A 90 8.60 -14.41 -1.61
CA ALA A 90 8.61 -12.95 -1.78
C ALA A 90 7.68 -12.23 -0.79
N LEU A 91 6.58 -12.86 -0.42
CA LEU A 91 5.62 -12.35 0.57
C LEU A 91 5.68 -13.16 1.87
N GLY A 92 6.80 -13.79 2.16
CA GLY A 92 6.98 -14.66 3.32
C GLY A 92 7.28 -13.90 4.61
N SER A 93 7.63 -14.67 5.65
CA SER A 93 7.82 -14.13 7.00
C SER A 93 8.92 -13.08 7.09
N ASP A 94 10.01 -13.22 6.33
CA ASP A 94 11.10 -12.24 6.36
C ASP A 94 10.65 -10.89 5.78
N ALA A 95 9.93 -10.92 4.66
CA ALA A 95 9.40 -9.71 4.05
C ALA A 95 8.37 -9.02 4.96
N CYS A 96 7.50 -9.80 5.58
CA CYS A 96 6.49 -9.28 6.52
C CYS A 96 7.15 -8.71 7.78
N ALA A 97 8.19 -9.36 8.32
CA ALA A 97 8.93 -8.85 9.47
C ALA A 97 9.64 -7.53 9.13
N ALA A 98 10.22 -7.44 7.94
CA ALA A 98 10.85 -6.21 7.47
C ALA A 98 9.83 -5.07 7.35
N LEU A 99 8.63 -5.35 6.84
CA LEU A 99 7.55 -4.37 6.80
C LEU A 99 7.18 -3.91 8.21
N THR A 100 7.00 -4.85 9.13
CA THR A 100 6.67 -4.52 10.53
C THR A 100 7.72 -3.57 11.13
N ALA A 101 9.00 -3.82 10.88
CA ALA A 101 10.07 -2.98 11.38
C ALA A 101 10.00 -1.55 10.80
N ARG A 102 9.73 -1.43 9.49
CA ARG A 102 9.60 -0.12 8.85
C ARG A 102 8.41 0.67 9.40
N ILE A 103 7.28 -0.01 9.58
CA ILE A 103 6.06 0.63 10.09
C ILE A 103 6.23 1.00 11.57
N SER A 104 6.85 0.13 12.37
CA SER A 104 7.13 0.43 13.78
C SER A 104 8.04 1.66 13.93
N ALA A 105 8.99 1.84 13.03
CA ALA A 105 9.89 2.99 13.06
C ALA A 105 9.17 4.28 12.62
N ALA A 106 8.29 4.23 11.63
CA ALA A 106 7.60 5.40 11.10
C ALA A 106 6.36 5.79 11.90
N GLU A 107 5.74 4.85 12.58
CA GLU A 107 4.54 5.04 13.41
C GLU A 107 3.42 5.82 12.71
N PRO A 108 2.96 5.40 11.51
CA PRO A 108 1.80 6.04 10.91
C PRO A 108 0.55 5.75 11.75
N LYS A 109 -0.47 6.59 11.61
CA LYS A 109 -1.75 6.33 12.26
C LYS A 109 -2.41 5.05 11.73
N LEU A 110 -2.35 4.86 10.41
CA LEU A 110 -2.95 3.73 9.71
C LEU A 110 -1.96 3.13 8.71
N LEU A 111 -1.92 1.81 8.66
CA LEU A 111 -1.31 1.05 7.58
C LEU A 111 -2.45 0.43 6.78
N ALA A 112 -2.56 0.74 5.50
CA ALA A 112 -3.65 0.26 4.66
C ALA A 112 -3.10 -0.61 3.54
N PHE A 113 -3.37 -1.91 3.60
CA PHE A 113 -3.04 -2.81 2.52
C PHE A 113 -3.99 -2.54 1.34
N THR A 114 -3.43 -2.35 0.15
CA THR A 114 -4.19 -1.97 -1.03
C THR A 114 -4.77 -3.17 -1.78
N SER A 115 -4.80 -4.33 -1.14
CA SER A 115 -5.54 -5.49 -1.59
C SER A 115 -5.80 -6.42 -0.41
N LEU A 116 -6.86 -7.22 -0.50
CA LEU A 116 -7.11 -8.24 0.52
C LEU A 116 -5.99 -9.28 0.52
N THR A 117 -5.44 -9.61 -0.65
CA THR A 117 -4.32 -10.54 -0.78
C THR A 117 -3.11 -10.08 0.05
N ALA A 118 -2.73 -8.81 -0.09
CA ALA A 118 -1.59 -8.28 0.67
C ALA A 118 -1.84 -8.36 2.18
N GLY A 119 -3.02 -7.93 2.62
CA GLY A 119 -3.36 -7.95 4.04
C GLY A 119 -3.43 -9.36 4.61
N ARG A 120 -4.03 -10.29 3.88
CA ARG A 120 -4.13 -11.69 4.30
C ARG A 120 -2.76 -12.35 4.40
N ARG A 121 -1.86 -12.05 3.47
CA ARG A 121 -0.48 -12.56 3.51
C ARG A 121 0.24 -12.03 4.75
N TYR A 122 0.10 -10.75 5.02
CA TYR A 122 0.74 -10.14 6.18
C TYR A 122 0.19 -10.70 7.50
N LEU A 123 -1.13 -10.79 7.63
CA LEU A 123 -1.78 -11.25 8.84
C LEU A 123 -1.67 -12.78 9.03
N GLY A 124 -1.42 -13.53 7.98
CA GLY A 124 -1.37 -15.00 8.02
C GLY A 124 -2.74 -15.65 8.24
N ARG A 125 -3.82 -14.95 7.88
CA ARG A 125 -5.19 -15.46 8.04
C ARG A 125 -6.14 -14.80 7.04
N THR A 126 -7.31 -15.38 6.89
CA THR A 126 -8.40 -14.80 6.11
C THR A 126 -8.96 -13.59 6.86
N ALA A 127 -8.99 -12.44 6.20
CA ALA A 127 -9.56 -11.21 6.74
C ALA A 127 -10.31 -10.49 5.63
N GLY A 128 -11.38 -9.81 5.98
CA GLY A 128 -12.15 -8.97 5.08
C GLY A 128 -11.65 -7.53 5.04
N PRO A 129 -12.30 -6.66 4.26
CA PRO A 129 -11.93 -5.25 4.21
C PRO A 129 -12.24 -4.54 5.52
N GLY A 130 -11.54 -3.44 5.77
CA GLY A 130 -11.69 -2.62 6.96
C GLY A 130 -10.61 -2.86 7.99
N ASP A 131 -10.86 -2.47 9.23
CA ASP A 131 -9.94 -2.63 10.34
C ASP A 131 -9.72 -4.10 10.65
N SER A 132 -8.46 -4.54 10.67
CA SER A 132 -8.12 -5.93 10.95
C SER A 132 -8.27 -6.32 12.41
N GLY A 133 -8.26 -5.35 13.30
CA GLY A 133 -8.21 -5.61 14.74
C GLY A 133 -6.84 -6.02 15.27
N GLU A 134 -5.81 -6.03 14.43
CA GLU A 134 -4.45 -6.43 14.79
C GLU A 134 -3.46 -5.29 14.51
N PRO A 135 -3.31 -4.33 15.44
CA PRO A 135 -2.43 -3.17 15.22
C PRO A 135 -0.95 -3.55 15.30
N ILE A 136 -0.12 -2.70 14.70
CA ILE A 136 1.33 -2.71 14.89
C ILE A 136 1.65 -1.54 15.84
N GLY A 137 1.84 -1.84 17.12
CA GLY A 137 1.96 -0.77 18.11
C GLY A 137 0.73 0.14 18.10
N ARG A 138 0.92 1.41 17.81
CA ARG A 138 -0.18 2.39 17.70
C ARG A 138 -0.81 2.45 16.31
N THR A 139 -0.20 1.79 15.33
CA THR A 139 -0.66 1.82 13.94
C THR A 139 -1.79 0.82 13.74
N ARG A 140 -2.98 1.32 13.39
CA ARG A 140 -4.10 0.45 13.03
C ARG A 140 -3.85 -0.11 11.64
N VAL A 141 -4.21 -1.38 11.44
CA VAL A 141 -3.96 -2.09 10.18
C VAL A 141 -5.28 -2.37 9.48
N TRP A 142 -5.41 -1.83 8.27
CA TRP A 142 -6.61 -1.92 7.44
C TRP A 142 -6.33 -2.69 6.16
N LEU A 143 -7.37 -3.36 5.66
CA LEU A 143 -7.36 -4.01 4.34
C LEU A 143 -8.37 -3.30 3.45
N LEU A 144 -7.97 -3.06 2.20
CA LEU A 144 -8.81 -2.39 1.21
C LEU A 144 -9.04 -3.29 -0.02
N PRO A 145 -10.19 -3.15 -0.69
CA PRO A 145 -10.36 -3.76 -2.01
C PRO A 145 -9.31 -3.21 -2.98
N SER A 146 -8.76 -4.06 -3.82
CA SER A 146 -7.67 -3.69 -4.74
C SER A 146 -8.13 -2.71 -5.81
N PRO A 147 -7.38 -1.62 -6.05
CA PRO A 147 -7.64 -0.70 -7.15
C PRO A 147 -7.11 -1.18 -8.49
N SER A 148 -6.49 -2.36 -8.53
CA SER A 148 -5.94 -2.95 -9.75
C SER A 148 -7.03 -3.23 -10.78
N PRO A 149 -6.74 -3.05 -12.09
CA PRO A 149 -7.70 -3.40 -13.12
C PRO A 149 -8.07 -4.89 -13.14
N THR A 150 -7.19 -5.77 -12.65
CA THR A 150 -7.44 -7.21 -12.61
C THR A 150 -8.42 -7.63 -11.51
N ALA A 151 -8.72 -6.75 -10.57
CA ALA A 151 -9.64 -7.01 -9.45
C ALA A 151 -10.92 -6.18 -9.55
N GLY A 152 -11.29 -5.72 -10.74
CA GLY A 152 -12.37 -4.76 -10.94
C GLY A 152 -13.72 -5.14 -10.36
N TRP A 153 -14.09 -6.42 -10.40
CA TRP A 153 -15.38 -6.88 -9.88
C TRP A 153 -15.45 -6.89 -8.35
N ASN A 154 -14.31 -6.85 -7.66
CA ASN A 154 -14.24 -6.75 -6.21
C ASN A 154 -14.12 -5.30 -5.73
N TRP A 155 -14.08 -4.35 -6.66
CA TRP A 155 -13.85 -2.94 -6.31
C TRP A 155 -15.02 -2.37 -5.52
N ASP A 156 -14.70 -1.70 -4.42
CA ASP A 156 -15.68 -1.00 -3.58
C ASP A 156 -15.01 0.26 -3.01
N GLU A 157 -15.35 1.40 -3.58
CA GLU A 157 -14.83 2.70 -3.14
C GLU A 157 -15.26 3.04 -1.71
N GLY A 158 -16.36 2.47 -1.22
CA GLY A 158 -16.88 2.75 0.11
C GLY A 158 -15.87 2.46 1.21
N TRP A 159 -15.06 1.41 1.07
CA TRP A 159 -14.02 1.09 2.04
C TRP A 159 -12.89 2.13 2.04
N TRP A 160 -12.54 2.64 0.89
CA TRP A 160 -11.55 3.71 0.76
C TRP A 160 -12.07 5.00 1.39
N ARG A 161 -13.35 5.29 1.21
CA ARG A 161 -14.01 6.45 1.83
C ARG A 161 -14.02 6.34 3.35
N ARG A 162 -14.30 5.15 3.88
CA ARG A 162 -14.24 4.88 5.32
C ARG A 162 -12.83 5.08 5.87
N LEU A 163 -11.82 4.59 5.17
CA LEU A 163 -10.43 4.80 5.55
C LEU A 163 -10.10 6.30 5.65
N ALA A 164 -10.54 7.09 4.67
CA ALA A 164 -10.32 8.52 4.66
C ALA A 164 -10.96 9.18 5.89
N GLN A 165 -12.16 8.76 6.27
CA GLN A 165 -12.84 9.25 7.46
C GLN A 165 -12.06 8.91 8.74
N GLU A 166 -11.57 7.68 8.85
CA GLU A 166 -10.76 7.24 9.99
C GLU A 166 -9.45 8.03 10.11
N ALA A 167 -8.85 8.38 8.99
CA ALA A 167 -7.61 9.15 8.98
C ALA A 167 -7.80 10.60 9.46
N ARG A 168 -9.00 11.14 9.34
CA ARG A 168 -9.34 12.51 9.80
C ARG A 168 -9.65 12.57 11.29
N GLY A 169 -10.09 11.46 11.85
CA GLY A 169 -10.53 11.38 13.26
C GLY A 169 -9.40 11.46 14.29
#